data_52d80468ab8121715211a90f9c520150
#
_entry.id   52d80468ab8121715211a90f9c520150
#
_cell.length_a   1.000
_cell.length_b   1.000
_cell.length_c   1.000
_cell.angle_alpha   90.00
_cell.angle_beta   90.00
_cell.angle_gamma   90.00
#
_symmetry.space_group_name_H-M   'P 1'
#
loop_
_entity.id
_entity.type
_entity.pdbx_description
1 polymer ?
#
loop_
_entity_poly.entity_id
_entity_poly.type
_entity_poly.pdbx_seq_one_letter_code
_entity_poly.pdbx_strand_id
1 'polypeptide(L)'
;MLSVIIDAGAAEDRLAGLLAVLTPAAVEGLVREVLVAGPAWSELVADQVDALCDDTGAELAGDLGQAIARAKSDLLLVLPVAIRFRNGWVERLSDHLRDGGREAVLSGEKPPGLFARRPYGVIVGKAEAAALVEPDLKALRGKLGARARRLD
;
A
#
# COMPACT_ATOMS: atom_id res chain seq x y z
N MET A 1 -1.86 14.40 0.63
CA MET A 1 -2.60 13.13 0.76
C MET A 1 -2.03 12.06 -0.17
N LEU A 2 -2.08 10.83 0.27
CA LEU A 2 -1.62 9.66 -0.47
C LEU A 2 -2.79 8.92 -1.10
N SER A 3 -2.57 8.30 -2.25
CA SER A 3 -3.36 7.15 -2.69
C SER A 3 -2.69 5.89 -2.17
N VAL A 4 -3.42 5.08 -1.41
CA VAL A 4 -2.93 3.80 -0.92
C VAL A 4 -3.29 2.72 -1.93
N ILE A 5 -2.32 1.90 -2.29
CA ILE A 5 -2.54 0.72 -3.15
C ILE A 5 -2.14 -0.50 -2.34
N ILE A 6 -3.08 -1.43 -2.17
CA ILE A 6 -2.82 -2.71 -1.53
C ILE A 6 -2.59 -3.74 -2.62
N ASP A 7 -1.38 -4.31 -2.67
CA ASP A 7 -1.08 -5.46 -3.51
C ASP A 7 -1.50 -6.72 -2.75
N ALA A 8 -2.71 -7.20 -3.03
CA ALA A 8 -3.32 -8.30 -2.29
C ALA A 8 -2.70 -9.67 -2.65
N GLY A 9 -2.19 -9.83 -3.86
CA GLY A 9 -1.66 -11.11 -4.30
C GLY A 9 -2.70 -12.22 -4.14
N ALA A 10 -2.29 -13.36 -3.60
CA ALA A 10 -3.17 -14.50 -3.31
C ALA A 10 -3.67 -14.55 -1.87
N ALA A 11 -3.41 -13.52 -1.07
CA ALA A 11 -3.72 -13.50 0.37
C ALA A 11 -4.89 -12.55 0.69
N GLU A 12 -5.97 -12.66 -0.07
CA GLU A 12 -7.19 -11.85 0.06
C GLU A 12 -7.85 -11.97 1.44
N ASP A 13 -7.62 -13.07 2.16
CA ASP A 13 -8.15 -13.32 3.51
C ASP A 13 -7.62 -12.32 4.55
N ARG A 14 -6.50 -11.67 4.27
CA ARG A 14 -5.90 -10.66 5.15
C ARG A 14 -6.35 -9.22 4.86
N LEU A 15 -7.06 -9.03 3.77
CA LEU A 15 -7.43 -7.71 3.27
C LEU A 15 -8.32 -6.94 4.25
N ALA A 16 -9.32 -7.61 4.86
CA ALA A 16 -10.23 -6.98 5.81
C ALA A 16 -9.49 -6.34 7.00
N GLY A 17 -8.53 -7.07 7.57
CA GLY A 17 -7.71 -6.58 8.68
C GLY A 17 -6.87 -5.38 8.29
N LEU A 18 -6.26 -5.39 7.11
CA LEU A 18 -5.45 -4.27 6.63
C LEU A 18 -6.31 -3.03 6.36
N LEU A 19 -7.47 -3.18 5.74
CA LEU A 19 -8.39 -2.07 5.49
C LEU A 19 -8.83 -1.41 6.81
N ALA A 20 -9.13 -2.21 7.83
CA ALA A 20 -9.49 -1.69 9.15
C ALA A 20 -8.36 -0.88 9.78
N VAL A 21 -7.11 -1.33 9.65
CA VAL A 21 -5.93 -0.64 10.21
C VAL A 21 -5.61 0.67 9.50
N LEU A 22 -6.03 0.84 8.25
CA LEU A 22 -5.84 2.08 7.49
C LEU A 22 -6.82 3.20 7.90
N THR A 23 -7.89 2.87 8.60
CA THR A 23 -8.95 3.84 8.99
C THR A 23 -8.40 5.07 9.74
N PRO A 24 -7.52 4.95 10.76
CA PRO A 24 -6.97 6.12 11.43
C PRO A 24 -6.26 7.10 10.50
N ALA A 25 -5.48 6.61 9.55
CA ALA A 25 -4.77 7.46 8.60
C ALA A 25 -5.76 8.18 7.65
N ALA A 26 -6.86 7.54 7.28
CA ALA A 26 -7.91 8.15 6.48
C ALA A 26 -8.64 9.24 7.26
N VAL A 27 -8.95 8.99 8.54
CA VAL A 27 -9.59 9.98 9.43
C VAL A 27 -8.71 11.22 9.61
N GLU A 28 -7.40 11.05 9.69
CA GLU A 28 -6.45 12.17 9.79
C GLU A 28 -6.22 12.91 8.45
N GLY A 29 -6.84 12.47 7.38
CA GLY A 29 -6.71 13.12 6.07
C GLY A 29 -5.40 12.80 5.35
N LEU A 30 -4.67 11.78 5.75
CA LEU A 30 -3.43 11.36 5.11
C LEU A 30 -3.69 10.53 3.85
N VAL A 31 -4.82 9.83 3.80
CA VAL A 31 -5.21 8.92 2.73
C VAL A 31 -6.38 9.51 1.95
N ARG A 32 -6.20 9.66 0.65
CA ARG A 32 -7.25 10.15 -0.26
C ARG A 32 -8.17 9.03 -0.74
N GLU A 33 -7.60 7.87 -1.02
CA GLU A 33 -8.30 6.70 -1.54
C GLU A 33 -7.51 5.45 -1.22
N VAL A 34 -8.20 4.32 -1.23
CA VAL A 34 -7.58 2.99 -1.10
C VAL A 34 -7.98 2.17 -2.33
N LEU A 35 -6.99 1.71 -3.08
CA LEU A 35 -7.15 0.87 -4.24
C LEU A 35 -6.62 -0.53 -3.92
N VAL A 36 -7.39 -1.55 -4.27
CA VAL A 36 -7.00 -2.94 -4.09
C VAL A 36 -6.60 -3.53 -5.43
N ALA A 37 -5.35 -3.94 -5.54
CA ALA A 37 -4.81 -4.61 -6.70
C ALA A 37 -4.60 -6.10 -6.41
N GLY A 38 -4.84 -6.93 -7.38
CA GLY A 38 -4.62 -8.37 -7.22
C GLY A 38 -4.61 -9.10 -8.56
N PRO A 39 -4.33 -10.42 -8.52
CA PRO A 39 -4.38 -11.25 -9.69
C PRO A 39 -5.83 -11.44 -10.18
N ALA A 40 -5.99 -12.09 -11.31
CA ALA A 40 -7.32 -12.55 -11.74
C ALA A 40 -7.82 -13.61 -10.75
N TRP A 41 -8.68 -13.20 -9.82
CA TRP A 41 -9.30 -14.12 -8.87
C TRP A 41 -10.41 -14.95 -9.51
N SER A 42 -10.74 -16.09 -8.89
CA SER A 42 -11.97 -16.81 -9.23
C SER A 42 -13.18 -15.89 -8.99
N GLU A 43 -14.29 -16.19 -9.66
CA GLU A 43 -15.52 -15.39 -9.54
C GLU A 43 -15.97 -15.22 -8.08
N LEU A 44 -15.95 -16.33 -7.31
CA LEU A 44 -16.32 -16.29 -5.90
C LEU A 44 -15.44 -15.37 -5.06
N VAL A 45 -14.12 -15.44 -5.25
CA VAL A 45 -13.16 -14.59 -4.53
C VAL A 45 -13.28 -13.13 -4.96
N ALA A 46 -13.46 -12.89 -6.26
CA ALA A 46 -13.66 -11.54 -6.77
C ALA A 46 -14.93 -10.89 -6.18
N ASP A 47 -16.03 -11.63 -6.07
CA ASP A 47 -17.26 -11.14 -5.45
C ASP A 47 -17.07 -10.81 -3.96
N GLN A 48 -16.32 -11.64 -3.23
CA GLN A 48 -16.02 -11.39 -1.82
C GLN A 48 -15.15 -10.15 -1.62
N VAL A 49 -14.13 -9.96 -2.46
CA VAL A 49 -13.25 -8.79 -2.42
C VAL A 49 -14.02 -7.51 -2.79
N ASP A 50 -14.87 -7.59 -3.80
CA ASP A 50 -15.69 -6.46 -4.24
C ASP A 50 -16.67 -6.02 -3.14
N ALA A 51 -17.35 -6.96 -2.49
CA ALA A 51 -18.23 -6.68 -1.35
C ALA A 51 -17.46 -6.02 -0.20
N LEU A 52 -16.25 -6.48 0.11
CA LEU A 52 -15.41 -5.89 1.14
C LEU A 52 -14.97 -4.47 0.77
N CYS A 53 -14.65 -4.22 -0.49
CA CYS A 53 -14.34 -2.88 -0.98
C CYS A 53 -15.53 -1.93 -0.84
N ASP A 54 -16.72 -2.39 -1.20
CA ASP A 54 -17.96 -1.62 -1.04
C ASP A 54 -18.22 -1.25 0.43
N ASP A 55 -18.03 -2.19 1.34
CA ASP A 55 -18.25 -1.97 2.79
C ASP A 55 -17.24 -0.98 3.39
N THR A 56 -16.03 -0.91 2.87
CA THR A 56 -14.93 -0.11 3.43
C THR A 56 -14.65 1.18 2.67
N GLY A 57 -15.29 1.40 1.53
CA GLY A 57 -15.02 2.54 0.65
C GLY A 57 -13.75 2.39 -0.19
N ALA A 58 -13.11 1.24 -0.18
CA ALA A 58 -12.01 0.93 -1.08
C ALA A 58 -12.53 0.60 -2.49
N GLU A 59 -11.65 0.66 -3.49
CA GLU A 59 -11.97 0.32 -4.87
C GLU A 59 -11.12 -0.85 -5.36
N LEU A 60 -11.74 -1.80 -6.03
CA LEU A 60 -11.03 -2.86 -6.75
C LEU A 60 -10.48 -2.29 -8.07
N ALA A 61 -9.18 -2.34 -8.26
CA ALA A 61 -8.51 -1.59 -9.32
C ALA A 61 -7.76 -2.46 -10.36
N GLY A 62 -8.02 -3.75 -10.41
CA GLY A 62 -7.34 -4.67 -11.32
C GLY A 62 -5.96 -5.07 -10.83
N ASP A 63 -4.97 -5.11 -11.70
CA ASP A 63 -3.59 -5.39 -11.30
C ASP A 63 -2.88 -4.13 -10.75
N LEU A 64 -1.65 -4.29 -10.28
CA LEU A 64 -0.90 -3.18 -9.69
C LEU A 64 -0.66 -2.04 -10.69
N GLY A 65 -0.37 -2.34 -11.94
CA GLY A 65 -0.19 -1.34 -12.99
C GLY A 65 -1.46 -0.51 -13.23
N GLN A 66 -2.61 -1.18 -13.27
CA GLN A 66 -3.92 -0.53 -13.41
C GLN A 66 -4.26 0.34 -12.19
N ALA A 67 -3.95 -0.14 -11.00
CA ALA A 67 -4.13 0.64 -9.77
C ALA A 67 -3.27 1.90 -9.77
N ILE A 68 -2.01 1.81 -10.15
CA ILE A 68 -1.11 2.96 -10.28
C ILE A 68 -1.67 3.98 -11.27
N ALA A 69 -2.14 3.52 -12.43
CA ALA A 69 -2.72 4.40 -13.45
C ALA A 69 -3.99 5.12 -12.96
N ARG A 70 -4.81 4.46 -12.15
CA ARG A 70 -6.07 5.00 -11.63
C ARG A 70 -5.92 5.90 -10.42
N ALA A 71 -4.80 5.84 -9.72
CA ALA A 71 -4.58 6.60 -8.50
C ALA A 71 -4.69 8.11 -8.76
N LYS A 72 -5.36 8.81 -7.86
CA LYS A 72 -5.65 10.26 -7.98
C LYS A 72 -4.58 11.15 -7.38
N SER A 73 -3.77 10.62 -6.47
CA SER A 73 -2.70 11.39 -5.82
C SER A 73 -1.38 11.27 -6.57
N ASP A 74 -0.54 12.29 -6.49
CA ASP A 74 0.81 12.28 -7.07
C ASP A 74 1.78 11.40 -6.28
N LEU A 75 1.46 11.10 -5.04
CA LEU A 75 2.26 10.27 -4.14
C LEU A 75 1.46 9.03 -3.76
N LEU A 76 2.09 7.87 -3.90
CA LEU A 76 1.47 6.57 -3.65
C LEU A 76 2.11 5.90 -2.43
N LEU A 77 1.30 5.23 -1.62
CA LEU A 77 1.76 4.26 -0.63
C LEU A 77 1.33 2.87 -1.09
N VAL A 78 2.28 2.06 -1.53
CA VAL A 78 2.04 0.69 -1.98
C VAL A 78 2.37 -0.28 -0.85
N LEU A 79 1.41 -1.10 -0.49
CA LEU A 79 1.48 -2.01 0.66
C LEU A 79 1.26 -3.46 0.22
N PRO A 80 2.07 -4.41 0.72
CA PRO A 80 1.71 -5.82 0.64
C PRO A 80 0.59 -6.11 1.64
N VAL A 81 -0.35 -6.98 1.27
CA VAL A 81 -1.50 -7.30 2.13
C VAL A 81 -1.11 -7.91 3.48
N ALA A 82 0.04 -8.58 3.55
CA ALA A 82 0.55 -9.22 4.76
C ALA A 82 1.22 -8.27 5.75
N ILE A 83 1.35 -6.98 5.40
CA ILE A 83 2.01 -6.03 6.29
C ILE A 83 1.25 -5.86 7.60
N ARG A 84 1.97 -5.84 8.70
CA ARG A 84 1.47 -5.40 10.01
C ARG A 84 2.22 -4.13 10.38
N PHE A 85 1.47 -3.07 10.61
CA PHE A 85 2.08 -1.79 10.97
C PHE A 85 2.62 -1.81 12.39
N ARG A 86 3.75 -1.15 12.58
CA ARG A 86 4.32 -0.89 13.90
C ARG A 86 3.54 0.23 14.60
N ASN A 87 3.51 0.19 15.92
CA ASN A 87 2.87 1.25 16.71
C ASN A 87 3.43 2.62 16.31
N GLY A 88 2.57 3.62 16.21
CA GLY A 88 2.95 4.99 15.86
C GLY A 88 3.23 5.20 14.36
N TRP A 89 2.80 4.29 13.51
CA TRP A 89 3.02 4.42 12.07
C TRP A 89 2.28 5.62 11.46
N VAL A 90 1.09 5.93 11.96
CA VAL A 90 0.29 7.07 11.48
C VAL A 90 1.01 8.38 11.75
N GLU A 91 1.53 8.55 12.97
CA GLU A 91 2.28 9.72 13.37
C GLU A 91 3.55 9.89 12.53
N ARG A 92 4.30 8.80 12.33
CA ARG A 92 5.51 8.84 11.50
C ARG A 92 5.21 9.18 10.05
N LEU A 93 4.12 8.65 9.52
CA LEU A 93 3.66 8.97 8.17
C LEU A 93 3.24 10.44 8.09
N SER A 94 2.46 10.91 9.06
CA SER A 94 2.02 12.31 9.15
C SER A 94 3.20 13.27 9.21
N ASP A 95 4.17 13.01 10.08
CA ASP A 95 5.37 13.83 10.21
C ASP A 95 6.18 13.85 8.90
N HIS A 96 6.36 12.69 8.27
CA HIS A 96 7.05 12.58 7.00
C HIS A 96 6.41 13.46 5.91
N LEU A 97 5.09 13.41 5.78
CA LEU A 97 4.36 14.20 4.79
C LEU A 97 4.35 15.70 5.13
N ARG A 98 4.22 16.03 6.41
CA ARG A 98 4.25 17.42 6.89
C ARG A 98 5.60 18.08 6.63
N ASP A 99 6.68 17.33 6.76
CA ASP A 99 8.04 17.80 6.49
C ASP A 99 8.36 17.89 4.98
N GLY A 100 7.38 17.64 4.11
CA GLY A 100 7.57 17.65 2.66
C GLY A 100 8.26 16.40 2.13
N GLY A 101 8.31 15.33 2.92
CA GLY A 101 8.89 14.06 2.52
C GLY A 101 8.11 13.41 1.38
N ARG A 102 8.80 12.76 0.46
CA ARG A 102 8.20 12.05 -0.66
C ARG A 102 8.53 10.57 -0.61
N GLU A 103 9.65 10.19 -1.17
CA GLU A 103 10.06 8.79 -1.24
C GLU A 103 10.47 8.24 0.12
N ALA A 104 9.91 7.11 0.51
CA ALA A 104 10.25 6.46 1.77
C ALA A 104 9.91 4.97 1.73
N VAL A 105 10.47 4.23 2.68
CA VAL A 105 10.11 2.84 2.97
C VAL A 105 9.43 2.79 4.33
N LEU A 106 8.21 2.29 4.38
CA LEU A 106 7.47 2.08 5.62
C LEU A 106 7.68 0.65 6.10
N SER A 107 8.42 0.49 7.18
CA SER A 107 8.73 -0.83 7.72
C SER A 107 7.57 -1.38 8.55
N GLY A 108 7.17 -2.62 8.26
CA GLY A 108 6.21 -3.35 9.07
C GLY A 108 6.86 -4.11 10.22
N GLU A 109 6.06 -4.78 11.02
CA GLU A 109 6.54 -5.71 12.04
C GLU A 109 7.20 -6.93 11.40
N LYS A 110 8.28 -7.41 12.02
CA LYS A 110 8.92 -8.64 11.58
C LYS A 110 8.07 -9.84 12.01
N PRO A 111 7.63 -10.71 11.08
CA PRO A 111 6.91 -11.91 11.46
C PRO A 111 7.80 -12.89 12.22
N PRO A 112 7.22 -13.81 13.02
CA PRO A 112 7.99 -14.83 13.68
C PRO A 112 8.65 -15.77 12.67
N GLY A 113 9.86 -16.24 12.98
CA GLY A 113 10.61 -17.17 12.15
C GLY A 113 12.05 -16.74 11.92
N LEU A 114 12.96 -17.72 11.88
CA LEU A 114 14.41 -17.46 11.78
C LEU A 114 14.78 -16.77 10.46
N PHE A 115 14.12 -17.15 9.38
CA PHE A 115 14.36 -16.60 8.03
C PHE A 115 13.28 -15.64 7.54
N ALA A 116 12.35 -15.28 8.41
CA ALA A 116 11.29 -14.36 8.04
C ALA A 116 11.85 -12.97 7.74
N ARG A 117 11.45 -12.43 6.60
CA ARG A 117 11.82 -11.07 6.19
C ARG A 117 10.76 -10.09 6.68
N ARG A 118 11.21 -8.91 7.10
CA ARG A 118 10.32 -7.84 7.49
C ARG A 118 9.57 -7.33 6.26
N PRO A 119 8.23 -7.33 6.24
CA PRO A 119 7.47 -6.70 5.17
C PRO A 119 7.65 -5.19 5.21
N TYR A 120 7.47 -4.56 4.07
CA TYR A 120 7.59 -3.10 3.94
C TYR A 120 6.56 -2.56 2.95
N GLY A 121 6.17 -1.31 3.15
CA GLY A 121 5.48 -0.51 2.16
C GLY A 121 6.42 0.47 1.50
N VAL A 122 6.05 0.96 0.32
CA VAL A 122 6.85 1.91 -0.45
C VAL A 122 6.04 3.17 -0.70
N ILE A 123 6.60 4.32 -0.32
CA ILE A 123 6.07 5.63 -0.72
C ILE A 123 6.86 6.09 -1.93
N VAL A 124 6.18 6.29 -3.04
CA VAL A 124 6.79 6.60 -4.34
C VAL A 124 5.90 7.57 -5.12
N GLY A 125 6.50 8.40 -5.96
CA GLY A 125 5.75 9.26 -6.88
C GLY A 125 4.99 8.43 -7.91
N LYS A 126 3.78 8.86 -8.25
CA LYS A 126 2.96 8.18 -9.26
C LYS A 126 3.68 8.14 -10.62
N ALA A 127 4.33 9.22 -11.03
CA ALA A 127 5.02 9.28 -12.31
C ALA A 127 6.17 8.25 -12.39
N GLU A 128 6.94 8.11 -11.32
CA GLU A 128 8.03 7.15 -11.22
C GLU A 128 7.51 5.71 -11.22
N ALA A 129 6.41 5.45 -10.52
CA ALA A 129 5.77 4.14 -10.49
C ALA A 129 5.18 3.77 -11.85
N ALA A 130 4.53 4.71 -12.53
CA ALA A 130 3.91 4.51 -13.84
C ALA A 130 4.93 4.24 -14.96
N ALA A 131 6.19 4.63 -14.77
CA ALA A 131 7.27 4.36 -15.72
C ALA A 131 7.74 2.90 -15.73
N LEU A 132 7.35 2.10 -14.73
CA LEU A 132 7.70 0.67 -14.68
C LEU A 132 6.81 -0.13 -15.62
N VAL A 133 7.43 -1.01 -16.42
CA VAL A 133 6.72 -1.89 -17.35
C VAL A 133 5.96 -2.99 -16.60
N GLU A 134 6.63 -3.60 -15.64
CA GLU A 134 6.05 -4.64 -14.77
C GLU A 134 6.22 -4.21 -13.31
N PRO A 135 5.29 -3.39 -12.78
CA PRO A 135 5.42 -2.91 -11.42
C PRO A 135 5.16 -4.04 -10.42
N ASP A 136 6.07 -4.18 -9.49
CA ASP A 136 5.90 -4.93 -8.26
C ASP A 136 6.55 -4.15 -7.10
N LEU A 137 6.32 -4.59 -5.89
CA LEU A 137 6.82 -3.88 -4.71
C LEU A 137 8.36 -3.79 -4.69
N LYS A 138 9.05 -4.84 -5.14
CA LYS A 138 10.50 -4.87 -5.24
C LYS A 138 11.02 -3.88 -6.29
N ALA A 139 10.37 -3.84 -7.46
CA ALA A 139 10.72 -2.91 -8.52
C ALA A 139 10.47 -1.46 -8.10
N LEU A 140 9.36 -1.18 -7.40
CA LEU A 140 9.06 0.14 -6.85
C LEU A 140 10.12 0.57 -5.83
N ARG A 141 10.51 -0.33 -4.93
CA ARG A 141 11.60 -0.05 -3.99
C ARG A 141 12.92 0.24 -4.70
N GLY A 142 13.20 -0.44 -5.80
CA GLY A 142 14.38 -0.21 -6.62
C GLY A 142 14.43 1.17 -7.27
N LYS A 143 13.28 1.82 -7.46
CA LYS A 143 13.19 3.20 -7.95
C LYS A 143 13.55 4.23 -6.89
N LEU A 144 13.47 3.87 -5.62
CA LEU A 144 13.86 4.75 -4.53
C LEU A 144 15.39 4.84 -4.50
N GLY A 145 15.92 6.04 -4.36
CA GLY A 145 17.35 6.23 -4.18
C GLY A 145 17.86 5.65 -2.86
N ALA A 146 19.17 5.49 -2.75
CA ALA A 146 19.81 5.02 -1.51
C ALA A 146 19.55 5.93 -0.29
N ARG A 147 19.07 7.15 -0.55
CA ARG A 147 18.74 8.15 0.46
C ARG A 147 17.27 8.14 0.88
N ALA A 148 16.47 7.22 0.35
CA ALA A 148 15.07 7.11 0.75
C ALA A 148 14.96 6.91 2.27
N ARG A 149 14.11 7.72 2.90
CA ARG A 149 13.90 7.67 4.35
C ARG A 149 13.23 6.36 4.74
N ARG A 150 13.65 5.79 5.86
CA ARG A 150 12.93 4.69 6.50
C ARG A 150 12.02 5.21 7.58
N LEU A 151 10.77 4.83 7.51
CA LEU A 151 9.76 5.09 8.54
C LEU A 151 9.61 3.81 9.37
N ASP A 152 10.37 3.74 10.42
CA ASP A 152 10.42 2.55 11.30
C ASP A 152 9.48 2.65 12.50
#